data_738628555fc4ff40c1fc61b996653bda
#
_entry.id   738628555fc4ff40c1fc61b996653bda
#
_cell.length_a   1.000
_cell.length_b   1.000
_cell.length_c   1.000
_cell.angle_alpha   90.00
_cell.angle_beta   90.00
_cell.angle_gamma   90.00
#
_symmetry.space_group_name_H-M   'P 1'
#
loop_
_entity.id
_entity.type
_entity.pdbx_description
1 polymer ?
#
loop_
_entity_poly.entity_id
_entity_poly.type
_entity_poly.pdbx_seq_one_letter_code
_entity_poly.pdbx_strand_id
1 'polypeptide(L)'
;GDVYKRQANHPLSPDEIARVLFRPINHQWGSSNIFTHNASRLYLDVGSHPEIATAECDNLTQLITYDRAGDEIINNLATQAEQTLKTEGINTNVYLFKNNLDSAGNSYGCHENYLIDRKIVLKTLGHTLLPFLITRQLICGAGNISPDGTYQFSQRADHVWEGVSSATTRSRPIINTRDEAHADTHRYRRLHIIVGDSNLAEPTLALKIGSTTLILEMIEAGFPNLPHLEFANNMAAIRTISRDLTGQTPIPTTTGTTTTALELQQRYLDAATEWLTHREETGGTTNTELTHTLNLWHTTLNAIKTGDITTIDHDIDWAIKLNLLTTYHTTLGLKPHNYNHPKLHQLNLAYHDIRPGRGLHRLLETKNRINRITTPETVTHATTNPPPTTRAALRGTFLHHATYHHAPFAVDWLRLKINQPEPQIVELTDPFANTDPRVDDLIKYLETHSHYYQEP
;
A
#
# COMPACT_ATOMS: atom_id res chain seq x y z
N GLY A 1 6.21 8.56 1.10
CA GLY A 1 6.76 9.14 -0.12
C GLY A 1 7.53 10.42 0.15
N ASP A 2 8.64 10.60 -0.55
CA ASP A 2 9.46 11.79 -0.41
C ASP A 2 8.88 12.97 -1.17
N VAL A 3 8.99 14.16 -0.58
CA VAL A 3 8.63 15.43 -1.22
C VAL A 3 9.91 16.16 -1.60
N TYR A 4 10.19 16.27 -2.90
CA TYR A 4 11.38 16.96 -3.42
C TYR A 4 11.03 18.24 -4.15
N LYS A 5 11.96 19.17 -4.11
CA LYS A 5 11.87 20.46 -4.77
C LYS A 5 12.88 20.66 -5.90
N ARG A 6 12.46 21.35 -6.96
CA ARG A 6 13.38 21.92 -7.96
C ARG A 6 13.08 23.40 -8.13
N GLN A 7 13.96 24.29 -7.61
CA GLN A 7 14.04 25.65 -8.13
C GLN A 7 15.25 26.50 -7.73
N ALA A 8 15.47 27.55 -8.53
CA ALA A 8 16.71 28.28 -8.61
C ALA A 8 16.96 29.34 -7.51
N ASN A 9 15.95 29.85 -6.78
CA ASN A 9 16.12 31.03 -5.95
C ASN A 9 15.84 30.88 -4.44
N HIS A 10 15.21 29.80 -3.97
CA HIS A 10 15.08 29.46 -2.55
C HIS A 10 14.79 27.96 -2.40
N PRO A 11 15.76 27.12 -2.06
CA PRO A 11 15.52 25.72 -1.80
C PRO A 11 14.77 25.55 -0.47
N LEU A 12 13.43 25.28 -0.54
CA LEU A 12 12.70 24.78 0.62
C LEU A 12 13.11 23.32 0.86
N SER A 13 13.37 22.96 2.09
CA SER A 13 13.63 21.57 2.46
C SER A 13 12.36 20.72 2.31
N PRO A 14 12.49 19.37 2.24
CA PRO A 14 11.32 18.48 2.31
C PRO A 14 10.42 18.76 3.52
N ASP A 15 11.01 19.06 4.68
CA ASP A 15 10.28 19.38 5.90
C ASP A 15 9.46 20.68 5.76
N GLU A 16 10.02 21.70 5.14
CA GLU A 16 9.32 22.96 4.88
C GLU A 16 8.16 22.75 3.90
N ILE A 17 8.35 21.97 2.86
CA ILE A 17 7.29 21.59 1.91
C ILE A 17 6.18 20.80 2.60
N ALA A 18 6.54 19.81 3.43
CA ALA A 18 5.57 19.03 4.19
C ALA A 18 4.71 19.89 5.12
N ARG A 19 5.32 20.90 5.78
CA ARG A 19 4.57 21.85 6.60
C ARG A 19 3.59 22.68 5.77
N VAL A 20 3.98 23.15 4.60
CA VAL A 20 3.07 23.89 3.70
C VAL A 20 1.95 22.97 3.19
N LEU A 21 2.27 21.73 2.85
CA LEU A 21 1.31 20.73 2.43
C LEU A 21 0.20 20.50 3.47
N PHE A 22 0.57 20.47 4.75
CA PHE A 22 -0.36 20.22 5.87
C PHE A 22 -0.97 21.49 6.48
N ARG A 23 -0.65 22.69 6.01
CA ARG A 23 -1.28 23.93 6.51
C ARG A 23 -2.81 23.90 6.49
N PRO A 24 -3.49 23.48 5.38
CA PRO A 24 -4.95 23.38 5.36
C PRO A 24 -5.49 22.40 6.42
N ILE A 25 -4.79 21.29 6.60
CA ILE A 25 -5.16 20.26 7.59
C ILE A 25 -5.03 20.81 9.01
N ASN A 26 -3.89 21.43 9.34
CA ASN A 26 -3.66 22.04 10.65
C ASN A 26 -4.66 23.16 10.94
N HIS A 27 -4.98 23.98 9.93
CA HIS A 27 -5.94 25.06 10.08
C HIS A 27 -7.37 24.55 10.35
N GLN A 28 -7.79 23.52 9.59
CA GLN A 28 -9.14 22.98 9.71
C GLN A 28 -9.32 22.08 10.94
N TRP A 29 -8.31 21.28 11.30
CA TRP A 29 -8.43 20.20 12.27
C TRP A 29 -7.60 20.42 13.55
N GLY A 30 -6.74 21.42 13.59
CA GLY A 30 -5.84 21.67 14.73
C GLY A 30 -4.77 20.58 14.95
N SER A 31 -4.55 19.71 13.97
CA SER A 31 -3.64 18.56 14.05
C SER A 31 -3.12 18.17 12.69
N SER A 32 -1.90 17.64 12.62
CA SER A 32 -1.32 17.00 11.45
C SER A 32 -1.53 15.47 11.42
N ASN A 33 -2.42 14.95 12.25
CA ASN A 33 -2.76 13.54 12.36
C ASN A 33 -4.28 13.43 12.52
N ILE A 34 -4.99 13.12 11.44
CA ILE A 34 -6.45 13.18 11.36
C ILE A 34 -7.02 11.98 10.66
N PHE A 35 -8.33 11.74 10.86
CA PHE A 35 -9.14 10.93 9.95
C PHE A 35 -9.84 11.84 8.96
N THR A 36 -9.68 11.55 7.67
CA THR A 36 -10.36 12.27 6.59
C THR A 36 -11.82 11.84 6.46
N HIS A 37 -12.61 12.58 5.68
CA HIS A 37 -14.04 12.27 5.52
C HIS A 37 -14.31 10.89 4.87
N ASN A 38 -13.35 10.35 4.13
CA ASN A 38 -13.45 8.97 3.63
C ASN A 38 -13.03 7.91 4.67
N ALA A 39 -12.86 8.32 5.94
CA ALA A 39 -12.46 7.49 7.08
C ALA A 39 -11.04 6.90 7.00
N SER A 40 -10.20 7.36 6.10
CA SER A 40 -8.76 7.08 6.08
C SER A 40 -8.02 7.96 7.08
N ARG A 41 -6.87 7.51 7.54
CA ARG A 41 -6.00 8.31 8.41
C ARG A 41 -4.91 9.00 7.58
N LEU A 42 -4.80 10.31 7.72
CA LEU A 42 -3.78 11.14 7.08
C LEU A 42 -2.90 11.77 8.15
N TYR A 43 -1.59 11.64 8.02
CA TYR A 43 -0.65 12.15 9.01
C TYR A 43 0.74 12.41 8.44
N LEU A 44 1.55 13.19 9.19
CA LEU A 44 2.98 13.28 8.96
C LEU A 44 3.71 12.31 9.88
N ASP A 45 4.47 11.40 9.30
CA ASP A 45 5.34 10.49 10.05
C ASP A 45 6.66 11.17 10.46
N VAL A 46 7.42 10.47 11.26
CA VAL A 46 8.79 10.88 11.66
C VAL A 46 9.62 11.12 10.40
N GLY A 47 10.19 12.33 10.27
CA GLY A 47 10.89 12.75 9.06
C GLY A 47 10.02 13.52 8.07
N SER A 48 8.83 13.93 8.48
CA SER A 48 7.90 14.77 7.70
C SER A 48 7.42 14.14 6.40
N HIS A 49 7.27 12.80 6.37
CA HIS A 49 6.68 12.09 5.24
C HIS A 49 5.16 12.11 5.35
N PRO A 50 4.44 12.60 4.33
CA PRO A 50 2.99 12.43 4.28
C PRO A 50 2.64 10.95 4.16
N GLU A 51 1.83 10.47 5.10
CA GLU A 51 1.33 9.09 5.09
C GLU A 51 -0.19 9.07 5.08
N ILE A 52 -0.74 8.12 4.35
CA ILE A 52 -2.16 7.79 4.38
C ILE A 52 -2.33 6.31 4.66
N ALA A 53 -3.15 6.00 5.66
CA ALA A 53 -3.62 4.66 5.94
C ALA A 53 -5.07 4.56 5.46
N THR A 54 -5.32 3.69 4.48
CA THR A 54 -6.67 3.49 3.94
C THR A 54 -7.63 3.06 5.04
N ALA A 55 -8.88 3.49 4.90
CA ALA A 55 -9.97 2.96 5.71
C ALA A 55 -10.09 1.43 5.53
N GLU A 56 -10.78 0.77 6.45
CA GLU A 56 -11.02 -0.67 6.36
C GLU A 56 -11.81 -0.99 5.07
N CYS A 57 -11.23 -1.88 4.27
CA CYS A 57 -11.83 -2.40 3.05
C CYS A 57 -12.05 -3.91 3.18
N ASP A 58 -13.17 -4.42 2.69
CA ASP A 58 -13.49 -5.84 2.76
C ASP A 58 -13.40 -6.56 1.42
N ASN A 59 -13.13 -5.85 0.33
CA ASN A 59 -12.89 -6.45 -0.97
C ASN A 59 -11.77 -5.76 -1.75
N LEU A 60 -11.28 -6.46 -2.74
CA LEU A 60 -10.07 -6.08 -3.49
C LEU A 60 -10.27 -4.79 -4.28
N THR A 61 -11.34 -4.68 -5.06
CA THR A 61 -11.64 -3.49 -5.87
C THR A 61 -11.81 -2.24 -5.00
N GLN A 62 -12.47 -2.40 -3.86
CA GLN A 62 -12.64 -1.34 -2.87
C GLN A 62 -11.28 -0.85 -2.35
N LEU A 63 -10.38 -1.78 -1.96
CA LEU A 63 -9.06 -1.41 -1.47
C LEU A 63 -8.26 -0.63 -2.53
N ILE A 64 -8.26 -1.07 -3.78
CA ILE A 64 -7.58 -0.38 -4.87
C ILE A 64 -8.15 1.03 -5.07
N THR A 65 -9.45 1.16 -5.01
CA THR A 65 -10.13 2.46 -5.14
C THR A 65 -9.71 3.41 -4.02
N TYR A 66 -9.63 2.94 -2.78
CA TYR A 66 -9.26 3.78 -1.63
C TYR A 66 -7.75 4.05 -1.54
N ASP A 67 -6.90 3.15 -2.00
CA ASP A 67 -5.47 3.43 -2.19
C ASP A 67 -5.27 4.57 -3.20
N ARG A 68 -5.98 4.51 -4.31
CA ARG A 68 -5.94 5.56 -5.34
C ARG A 68 -6.54 6.88 -4.85
N ALA A 69 -7.64 6.83 -4.09
CA ALA A 69 -8.22 8.02 -3.47
C ALA A 69 -7.24 8.70 -2.51
N GLY A 70 -6.43 7.93 -1.79
CA GLY A 70 -5.35 8.46 -0.96
C GLY A 70 -4.32 9.26 -1.76
N ASP A 71 -3.91 8.75 -2.90
CA ASP A 71 -3.01 9.48 -3.81
C ASP A 71 -3.65 10.81 -4.27
N GLU A 72 -4.94 10.82 -4.60
CA GLU A 72 -5.64 12.04 -5.01
C GLU A 72 -5.80 13.06 -3.85
N ILE A 73 -6.06 12.60 -2.64
CA ILE A 73 -6.12 13.48 -1.45
C ILE A 73 -4.79 14.20 -1.25
N ILE A 74 -3.68 13.48 -1.26
CA ILE A 74 -2.35 14.08 -1.09
C ILE A 74 -1.99 14.97 -2.29
N ASN A 75 -2.36 14.56 -3.50
CA ASN A 75 -2.16 15.35 -4.71
C ASN A 75 -2.89 16.70 -4.65
N ASN A 76 -4.12 16.72 -4.17
CA ASN A 76 -4.89 17.95 -3.98
C ASN A 76 -4.23 18.87 -2.95
N LEU A 77 -3.69 18.34 -1.85
CA LEU A 77 -2.91 19.12 -0.88
C LEU A 77 -1.64 19.71 -1.53
N ALA A 78 -0.97 18.97 -2.38
CA ALA A 78 0.21 19.46 -3.10
C ALA A 78 -0.14 20.60 -4.08
N THR A 79 -1.27 20.50 -4.75
CA THR A 79 -1.77 21.58 -5.62
C THR A 79 -2.07 22.85 -4.84
N GLN A 80 -2.73 22.71 -3.68
CA GLN A 80 -2.98 23.85 -2.77
C GLN A 80 -1.67 24.44 -2.22
N ALA A 81 -0.69 23.59 -1.88
CA ALA A 81 0.62 24.05 -1.43
C ALA A 81 1.36 24.88 -2.50
N GLU A 82 1.33 24.43 -3.76
CA GLU A 82 1.91 25.19 -4.89
C GLU A 82 1.24 26.57 -5.04
N GLN A 83 -0.09 26.63 -4.90
CA GLN A 83 -0.84 27.88 -4.98
C GLN A 83 -0.49 28.82 -3.81
N THR A 84 -0.43 28.29 -2.59
CA THR A 84 -0.07 29.04 -1.37
C THR A 84 1.34 29.63 -1.51
N LEU A 85 2.32 28.82 -1.92
CA LEU A 85 3.69 29.25 -2.12
C LEU A 85 3.78 30.33 -3.21
N LYS A 86 3.00 30.20 -4.29
CA LYS A 86 2.93 31.21 -5.35
C LYS A 86 2.42 32.55 -4.82
N THR A 87 1.41 32.56 -3.96
CA THR A 87 0.92 33.81 -3.33
C THR A 87 1.95 34.42 -2.38
N GLU A 88 2.83 33.62 -1.81
CA GLU A 88 3.96 34.05 -0.97
C GLU A 88 5.19 34.47 -1.81
N GLY A 89 5.08 34.52 -3.15
CA GLY A 89 6.17 34.91 -4.04
C GLY A 89 7.15 33.78 -4.37
N ILE A 90 6.84 32.54 -4.01
CA ILE A 90 7.69 31.36 -4.25
C ILE A 90 7.07 30.53 -5.39
N ASN A 91 7.61 30.64 -6.59
CA ASN A 91 7.16 29.85 -7.73
C ASN A 91 7.90 28.50 -7.73
N THR A 92 7.20 27.43 -7.34
CA THR A 92 7.79 26.09 -7.20
C THR A 92 6.79 24.98 -7.56
N ASN A 93 7.33 23.82 -7.93
CA ASN A 93 6.56 22.60 -8.12
C ASN A 93 6.80 21.66 -6.92
N VAL A 94 5.74 21.05 -6.43
CA VAL A 94 5.80 19.99 -5.42
C VAL A 94 5.78 18.63 -6.11
N TYR A 95 6.80 17.83 -5.87
CA TYR A 95 6.89 16.44 -6.32
C TYR A 95 6.47 15.52 -5.18
N LEU A 96 5.70 14.48 -5.51
CA LEU A 96 5.24 13.46 -4.55
C LEU A 96 5.62 12.09 -5.07
N PHE A 97 6.56 11.45 -4.42
CA PHE A 97 7.02 10.12 -4.81
C PHE A 97 6.43 9.03 -3.90
N LYS A 98 5.66 8.12 -4.49
CA LYS A 98 5.15 6.91 -3.84
C LYS A 98 6.11 5.76 -4.14
N ASN A 99 7.23 5.73 -3.44
CA ASN A 99 8.30 4.76 -3.61
C ASN A 99 8.87 4.32 -2.25
N ASN A 100 9.87 3.44 -2.25
CA ASN A 100 10.43 2.87 -1.03
C ASN A 100 11.89 3.26 -0.79
N LEU A 101 12.50 4.03 -1.67
CA LEU A 101 13.90 4.45 -1.57
C LEU A 101 14.05 5.92 -1.95
N ASP A 102 14.85 6.65 -1.19
CA ASP A 102 15.30 7.99 -1.58
C ASP A 102 16.69 7.95 -2.26
N SER A 103 17.15 9.10 -2.73
CA SER A 103 18.46 9.23 -3.38
C SER A 103 19.65 9.07 -2.42
N ALA A 104 19.40 9.14 -1.12
CA ALA A 104 20.42 8.92 -0.08
C ALA A 104 20.51 7.46 0.37
N GLY A 105 19.66 6.58 -0.17
CA GLY A 105 19.60 5.16 0.19
C GLY A 105 18.78 4.86 1.44
N ASN A 106 18.02 5.84 1.97
CA ASN A 106 17.06 5.57 3.02
C ASN A 106 15.88 4.78 2.46
N SER A 107 15.33 3.89 3.28
CA SER A 107 14.22 3.04 2.86
C SER A 107 12.97 3.31 3.68
N TYR A 108 11.83 3.38 2.98
CA TYR A 108 10.49 3.62 3.52
C TYR A 108 9.60 2.41 3.25
N GLY A 109 8.69 2.11 4.18
CA GLY A 109 7.78 0.99 4.06
C GLY A 109 6.53 1.31 3.23
N CYS A 110 5.94 0.26 2.67
CA CYS A 110 4.55 0.21 2.24
C CYS A 110 3.88 -0.88 3.07
N HIS A 111 3.14 -0.48 4.10
CA HIS A 111 2.61 -1.40 5.08
C HIS A 111 1.29 -2.00 4.62
N GLU A 112 1.14 -3.30 4.81
CA GLU A 112 -0.09 -4.02 4.58
C GLU A 112 -0.63 -4.54 5.90
N ASN A 113 -1.93 -4.37 6.14
CA ASN A 113 -2.60 -4.86 7.33
C ASN A 113 -3.76 -5.75 6.92
N TYR A 114 -3.73 -7.00 7.38
CA TYR A 114 -4.79 -7.98 7.15
C TYR A 114 -5.41 -8.38 8.48
N LEU A 115 -6.73 -8.44 8.49
CA LEU A 115 -7.48 -9.00 9.61
C LEU A 115 -7.47 -10.52 9.48
N ILE A 116 -7.02 -11.20 10.52
CA ILE A 116 -6.96 -12.67 10.57
C ILE A 116 -7.62 -13.21 11.84
N ASP A 117 -8.04 -14.47 11.81
CA ASP A 117 -8.65 -15.16 12.96
C ASP A 117 -7.64 -15.25 14.10
N ARG A 118 -8.07 -14.90 15.31
CA ARG A 118 -7.28 -15.00 16.55
C ARG A 118 -6.76 -16.40 16.83
N LYS A 119 -7.46 -17.45 16.35
CA LYS A 119 -7.05 -18.84 16.53
C LYS A 119 -5.75 -19.19 15.82
N ILE A 120 -5.38 -18.43 14.79
CA ILE A 120 -4.13 -18.65 14.06
C ILE A 120 -2.94 -18.28 14.94
N VAL A 121 -2.04 -19.24 15.14
CA VAL A 121 -0.81 -19.03 15.90
C VAL A 121 0.17 -18.24 15.05
N LEU A 122 0.58 -17.05 15.51
CA LEU A 122 1.47 -16.15 14.76
C LEU A 122 2.79 -16.81 14.33
N LYS A 123 3.34 -17.69 15.15
CA LYS A 123 4.58 -18.40 14.81
C LYS A 123 4.36 -19.33 13.62
N THR A 124 3.28 -20.11 13.64
CA THR A 124 2.93 -21.00 12.51
C THR A 124 2.62 -20.20 11.25
N LEU A 125 1.84 -19.13 11.39
CA LEU A 125 1.56 -18.22 10.28
C LEU A 125 2.86 -17.65 9.69
N GLY A 126 3.78 -17.17 10.54
CA GLY A 126 5.06 -16.63 10.10
C GLY A 126 5.86 -17.62 9.28
N HIS A 127 6.03 -18.84 9.77
CA HIS A 127 6.77 -19.89 9.04
C HIS A 127 6.13 -20.23 7.69
N THR A 128 4.81 -20.33 7.62
CA THR A 128 4.10 -20.68 6.38
C THR A 128 4.08 -19.52 5.39
N LEU A 129 3.96 -18.29 5.87
CA LEU A 129 3.79 -17.10 5.04
C LEU A 129 5.12 -16.53 4.52
N LEU A 130 6.22 -16.65 5.28
CA LEU A 130 7.51 -16.05 4.91
C LEU A 130 8.00 -16.45 3.52
N PRO A 131 8.02 -17.72 3.11
CA PRO A 131 8.48 -18.10 1.78
C PRO A 131 7.64 -17.50 0.65
N PHE A 132 6.34 -17.37 0.86
CA PHE A 132 5.46 -16.66 -0.06
C PHE A 132 5.81 -15.17 -0.15
N LEU A 133 5.95 -14.48 0.98
CA LEU A 133 6.27 -13.05 1.02
C LEU A 133 7.65 -12.75 0.43
N ILE A 134 8.62 -13.65 0.61
CA ILE A 134 9.96 -13.52 0.05
C ILE A 134 9.95 -13.67 -1.48
N THR A 135 9.17 -14.59 -2.02
CA THR A 135 9.12 -14.88 -3.46
C THR A 135 8.10 -14.03 -4.23
N ARG A 136 7.10 -13.43 -3.57
CA ARG A 136 6.06 -12.68 -4.27
C ARG A 136 6.56 -11.41 -4.96
N GLN A 137 7.79 -10.96 -4.71
CA GLN A 137 8.40 -9.87 -5.46
C GLN A 137 8.47 -10.13 -6.97
N LEU A 138 8.44 -11.38 -7.40
CA LEU A 138 8.34 -11.76 -8.81
C LEU A 138 7.06 -11.21 -9.45
N ILE A 139 5.98 -11.13 -8.69
CA ILE A 139 4.65 -10.74 -9.19
C ILE A 139 4.24 -9.32 -8.77
N CYS A 140 4.86 -8.74 -7.75
CA CYS A 140 4.44 -7.44 -7.23
C CYS A 140 5.58 -6.49 -6.84
N GLY A 141 6.83 -6.79 -7.22
CA GLY A 141 7.93 -5.84 -7.06
C GLY A 141 7.70 -4.56 -7.87
N ALA A 142 8.19 -3.44 -7.36
CA ALA A 142 8.09 -2.15 -8.05
C ALA A 142 9.30 -1.84 -8.94
N GLY A 143 10.30 -2.70 -8.94
CA GLY A 143 11.53 -2.53 -9.69
C GLY A 143 12.47 -1.48 -9.12
N ASN A 144 13.76 -1.72 -9.25
CA ASN A 144 14.80 -0.79 -8.81
C ASN A 144 16.09 -0.97 -9.61
N ILE A 145 16.87 0.10 -9.73
CA ILE A 145 18.25 0.05 -10.16
C ILE A 145 19.10 -0.07 -8.88
N SER A 146 19.80 -1.18 -8.71
CA SER A 146 20.66 -1.40 -7.55
C SER A 146 21.94 -0.55 -7.63
N PRO A 147 22.69 -0.37 -6.51
CA PRO A 147 23.92 0.44 -6.50
C PRO A 147 25.01 -0.06 -7.47
N ASP A 148 25.01 -1.35 -7.81
CA ASP A 148 25.94 -1.92 -8.79
C ASP A 148 25.50 -1.70 -10.25
N GLY A 149 24.34 -1.05 -10.46
CA GLY A 149 23.80 -0.74 -11.78
C GLY A 149 22.94 -1.83 -12.40
N THR A 150 22.70 -2.95 -11.72
CA THR A 150 21.79 -3.98 -12.21
C THR A 150 20.33 -3.65 -11.88
N TYR A 151 19.40 -4.19 -12.65
CA TYR A 151 17.98 -4.05 -12.36
C TYR A 151 17.51 -5.20 -11.46
N GLN A 152 16.63 -4.90 -10.49
CA GLN A 152 16.10 -5.89 -9.57
C GLN A 152 14.59 -5.73 -9.37
N PHE A 153 13.92 -6.80 -8.90
CA PHE A 153 12.47 -6.81 -8.71
C PHE A 153 11.98 -5.83 -7.65
N SER A 154 12.67 -5.75 -6.51
CA SER A 154 12.15 -5.10 -5.32
C SER A 154 13.01 -3.91 -4.89
N GLN A 155 12.34 -2.87 -4.37
CA GLN A 155 13.00 -1.77 -3.68
C GLN A 155 13.31 -2.11 -2.21
N ARG A 156 12.53 -3.00 -1.60
CA ARG A 156 12.60 -3.33 -0.17
C ARG A 156 13.52 -4.50 0.17
N ALA A 157 13.80 -5.39 -0.77
CA ALA A 157 14.52 -6.65 -0.51
C ALA A 157 15.88 -6.47 0.22
N ASP A 158 16.62 -5.42 -0.11
CA ASP A 158 17.93 -5.12 0.52
C ASP A 158 17.81 -4.42 1.88
N HIS A 159 16.60 -4.01 2.28
CA HIS A 159 16.34 -3.16 3.44
C HIS A 159 15.48 -3.83 4.53
N VAL A 160 15.31 -5.14 4.47
CA VAL A 160 14.74 -5.97 5.52
C VAL A 160 15.82 -6.79 6.19
N TRP A 161 15.75 -6.96 7.52
CA TRP A 161 16.83 -7.53 8.31
C TRP A 161 16.41 -8.76 9.10
N GLU A 162 15.11 -8.98 9.28
CA GLU A 162 14.55 -10.12 10.01
C GLU A 162 13.30 -10.61 9.31
N GLY A 163 13.00 -11.90 9.45
CA GLY A 163 11.74 -12.47 8.94
C GLY A 163 10.55 -12.00 9.77
N VAL A 164 10.60 -12.22 11.08
CA VAL A 164 9.51 -11.93 12.02
C VAL A 164 10.08 -11.24 13.25
N SER A 165 9.54 -10.08 13.63
CA SER A 165 9.97 -9.33 14.81
C SER A 165 8.87 -8.40 15.33
N SER A 166 8.89 -8.09 16.60
CA SER A 166 8.05 -7.03 17.20
C SER A 166 8.70 -5.63 17.11
N ALA A 167 9.97 -5.56 16.76
CA ALA A 167 10.70 -4.30 16.59
C ALA A 167 10.52 -3.78 15.16
N THR A 168 10.04 -2.54 15.00
CA THR A 168 9.76 -1.95 13.69
C THR A 168 10.95 -1.21 13.10
N THR A 169 11.57 -0.36 13.90
CA THR A 169 12.52 0.65 13.39
C THR A 169 13.93 0.08 13.18
N ARG A 170 14.39 -0.79 14.07
CA ARG A 170 15.74 -1.35 14.00
C ARG A 170 15.85 -2.60 13.13
N SER A 171 14.88 -3.50 13.23
CA SER A 171 14.96 -4.80 12.54
C SER A 171 14.28 -4.80 11.18
N ARG A 172 13.40 -3.86 10.89
CA ARG A 172 12.64 -3.80 9.62
C ARG A 172 12.24 -5.21 9.16
N PRO A 173 11.36 -5.90 9.92
CA PRO A 173 11.04 -7.28 9.63
C PRO A 173 10.16 -7.40 8.39
N ILE A 174 10.06 -8.61 7.84
CA ILE A 174 9.05 -8.93 6.82
C ILE A 174 7.65 -8.89 7.43
N ILE A 175 7.49 -9.51 8.62
CA ILE A 175 6.24 -9.52 9.40
C ILE A 175 6.50 -8.89 10.77
N ASN A 176 5.69 -7.90 11.12
CA ASN A 176 5.68 -7.33 12.46
C ASN A 176 4.65 -8.06 13.33
N THR A 177 5.08 -8.50 14.49
CA THR A 177 4.27 -9.30 15.42
C THR A 177 3.58 -8.49 16.53
N ARG A 178 3.57 -7.17 16.48
CA ARG A 178 2.79 -6.37 17.42
C ARG A 178 1.31 -6.71 17.28
N ASP A 179 0.73 -7.16 18.38
CA ASP A 179 -0.67 -7.56 18.42
C ASP A 179 -1.57 -6.38 18.80
N GLU A 180 -1.70 -5.44 17.85
CA GLU A 180 -2.61 -4.29 17.97
C GLU A 180 -3.72 -4.48 16.94
N ALA A 181 -4.75 -5.25 17.31
CA ALA A 181 -5.78 -5.65 16.37
C ALA A 181 -6.65 -4.50 15.86
N HIS A 182 -6.80 -3.42 16.65
CA HIS A 182 -7.75 -2.34 16.37
C HIS A 182 -9.16 -2.88 16.08
N ALA A 183 -9.53 -3.97 16.76
CA ALA A 183 -10.79 -4.69 16.61
C ALA A 183 -11.04 -5.50 17.89
N ASP A 184 -12.11 -6.31 17.92
CA ASP A 184 -12.33 -7.28 18.98
C ASP A 184 -11.15 -8.26 19.07
N THR A 185 -10.33 -8.10 20.13
CA THR A 185 -9.12 -8.89 20.34
C THR A 185 -9.37 -10.36 20.68
N HIS A 186 -10.60 -10.73 21.05
CA HIS A 186 -10.97 -12.13 21.26
C HIS A 186 -11.21 -12.88 19.94
N ARG A 187 -11.57 -12.16 18.90
CA ARG A 187 -11.90 -12.72 17.58
C ARG A 187 -10.78 -12.55 16.57
N TYR A 188 -10.05 -11.43 16.60
CA TYR A 188 -9.18 -11.01 15.51
C TYR A 188 -7.76 -10.70 15.95
N ARG A 189 -6.84 -10.86 14.99
CA ARG A 189 -5.48 -10.30 14.98
C ARG A 189 -5.28 -9.40 13.79
N ARG A 190 -4.38 -8.47 13.92
CA ARG A 190 -3.84 -7.71 12.79
C ARG A 190 -2.52 -8.34 12.34
N LEU A 191 -2.51 -8.89 11.16
CA LEU A 191 -1.27 -9.27 10.48
C LEU A 191 -0.67 -8.03 9.84
N HIS A 192 0.53 -7.67 10.23
CA HIS A 192 1.23 -6.47 9.75
C HIS A 192 2.44 -6.87 8.93
N ILE A 193 2.36 -6.68 7.60
CA ILE A 193 3.41 -6.99 6.62
C ILE A 193 4.10 -5.70 6.21
N ILE A 194 5.44 -5.70 6.22
CA ILE A 194 6.25 -4.49 5.98
C ILE A 194 7.13 -4.62 4.73
N VAL A 195 7.31 -5.81 4.19
CA VAL A 195 8.28 -6.11 3.12
C VAL A 195 7.87 -5.58 1.75
N GLY A 196 6.57 -5.36 1.50
CA GLY A 196 6.05 -5.03 0.18
C GLY A 196 6.56 -3.69 -0.36
N ASP A 197 6.74 -3.64 -1.68
CA ASP A 197 6.99 -2.39 -2.39
C ASP A 197 5.72 -1.57 -2.56
N SER A 198 5.85 -0.26 -2.74
CA SER A 198 4.76 0.63 -3.14
C SER A 198 4.42 0.41 -4.60
N ASN A 199 3.20 -0.03 -4.89
CA ASN A 199 2.72 -0.24 -6.25
C ASN A 199 1.95 0.97 -6.77
N LEU A 200 2.21 1.34 -8.02
CA LEU A 200 1.51 2.41 -8.72
C LEU A 200 0.49 1.85 -9.71
N ALA A 201 0.84 0.78 -10.43
CA ALA A 201 -0.09 0.11 -11.31
C ALA A 201 -1.15 -0.63 -10.47
N GLU A 202 -2.41 -0.30 -10.71
CA GLU A 202 -3.54 -0.92 -9.99
C GLU A 202 -3.59 -2.45 -10.15
N PRO A 203 -3.31 -3.04 -11.34
CA PRO A 203 -3.22 -4.49 -11.48
C PRO A 203 -2.14 -5.12 -10.60
N THR A 204 -0.99 -4.48 -10.42
CA THR A 204 0.07 -4.97 -9.54
C THR A 204 -0.38 -4.98 -8.08
N LEU A 205 -1.02 -3.89 -7.63
CA LEU A 205 -1.57 -3.82 -6.27
C LEU A 205 -2.63 -4.91 -6.07
N ALA A 206 -3.53 -5.09 -7.04
CA ALA A 206 -4.54 -6.13 -7.01
C ALA A 206 -3.93 -7.53 -6.89
N LEU A 207 -2.88 -7.80 -7.66
CA LEU A 207 -2.17 -9.08 -7.61
C LEU A 207 -1.48 -9.28 -6.26
N LYS A 208 -0.83 -8.26 -5.72
CA LYS A 208 -0.21 -8.33 -4.39
C LYS A 208 -1.21 -8.68 -3.29
N ILE A 209 -2.29 -7.95 -3.21
CA ILE A 209 -3.29 -8.12 -2.15
C ILE A 209 -4.12 -9.37 -2.39
N GLY A 210 -4.57 -9.61 -3.63
CA GLY A 210 -5.39 -10.77 -3.96
C GLY A 210 -4.67 -12.09 -3.76
N SER A 211 -3.40 -12.21 -4.18
CA SER A 211 -2.59 -13.39 -3.94
C SER A 211 -2.35 -13.64 -2.43
N THR A 212 -2.05 -12.59 -1.69
CA THR A 212 -1.87 -12.69 -0.23
C THR A 212 -3.16 -13.10 0.47
N THR A 213 -4.31 -12.55 0.05
CA THR A 213 -5.63 -12.95 0.57
C THR A 213 -5.89 -14.43 0.37
N LEU A 214 -5.63 -14.96 -0.83
CA LEU A 214 -5.79 -16.38 -1.12
C LEU A 214 -4.89 -17.26 -0.23
N ILE A 215 -3.64 -16.88 -0.04
CA ILE A 215 -2.72 -17.61 0.85
C ILE A 215 -3.22 -17.57 2.30
N LEU A 216 -3.67 -16.43 2.79
CA LEU A 216 -4.21 -16.30 4.15
C LEU A 216 -5.48 -17.11 4.36
N GLU A 217 -6.40 -17.12 3.39
CA GLU A 217 -7.60 -17.97 3.44
C GLU A 217 -7.24 -19.46 3.52
N MET A 218 -6.27 -19.91 2.72
CA MET A 218 -5.79 -21.30 2.76
C MET A 218 -5.15 -21.65 4.11
N ILE A 219 -4.39 -20.73 4.71
CA ILE A 219 -3.80 -20.93 6.04
C ILE A 219 -4.91 -21.04 7.10
N GLU A 220 -5.90 -20.15 7.09
CA GLU A 220 -7.01 -20.15 8.03
C GLU A 220 -7.86 -21.42 7.91
N ALA A 221 -8.04 -21.92 6.70
CA ALA A 221 -8.78 -23.14 6.44
C ALA A 221 -7.98 -24.44 6.72
N GLY A 222 -6.67 -24.34 6.95
CA GLY A 222 -5.81 -25.50 7.06
C GLY A 222 -5.72 -26.31 5.77
N PHE A 223 -5.70 -25.63 4.61
CA PHE A 223 -5.72 -26.26 3.30
C PHE A 223 -4.47 -27.15 3.08
N PRO A 224 -4.63 -28.45 2.82
CA PRO A 224 -3.51 -29.40 2.88
C PRO A 224 -2.50 -29.23 1.74
N ASN A 225 -2.89 -28.66 0.63
CA ASN A 225 -2.04 -28.52 -0.56
C ASN A 225 -1.26 -27.20 -0.59
N LEU A 226 -1.39 -26.38 0.47
CA LEU A 226 -0.54 -25.20 0.61
C LEU A 226 0.93 -25.63 0.78
N PRO A 227 1.88 -25.06 0.00
CA PRO A 227 3.29 -25.42 0.14
C PRO A 227 3.83 -25.19 1.55
N HIS A 228 4.52 -26.18 2.08
CA HIS A 228 5.28 -26.10 3.32
C HIS A 228 6.77 -26.20 3.02
N LEU A 229 7.46 -25.10 3.09
CA LEU A 229 8.88 -25.01 2.82
C LEU A 229 9.46 -23.84 3.61
N GLU A 230 10.68 -24.00 4.13
CA GLU A 230 11.42 -22.93 4.78
C GLU A 230 12.77 -22.74 4.10
N PHE A 231 13.14 -21.49 3.84
CA PHE A 231 14.47 -21.18 3.36
C PHE A 231 15.49 -21.33 4.49
N ALA A 232 16.68 -21.83 4.15
CA ALA A 232 17.77 -21.97 5.11
C ALA A 232 18.21 -20.60 5.67
N ASN A 233 18.14 -19.54 4.83
CA ASN A 233 18.42 -18.17 5.22
C ASN A 233 17.47 -17.23 4.46
N ASN A 234 16.48 -16.69 5.17
CA ASN A 234 15.47 -15.82 4.58
C ASN A 234 16.04 -14.52 4.00
N MET A 235 17.03 -13.91 4.65
CA MET A 235 17.62 -12.65 4.21
C MET A 235 18.50 -12.83 2.98
N ALA A 236 19.26 -13.91 2.91
CA ALA A 236 20.00 -14.27 1.71
C ALA A 236 19.05 -14.59 0.55
N ALA A 237 17.99 -15.35 0.81
CA ALA A 237 16.98 -15.72 -0.19
C ALA A 237 16.32 -14.49 -0.83
N ILE A 238 15.78 -13.57 -0.05
CA ILE A 238 15.06 -12.40 -0.58
C ILE A 238 15.95 -11.52 -1.46
N ARG A 239 17.22 -11.35 -1.09
CA ARG A 239 18.20 -10.55 -1.85
C ARG A 239 18.64 -11.23 -3.13
N THR A 240 18.93 -12.53 -3.08
CA THR A 240 19.27 -13.32 -4.26
C THR A 240 18.13 -13.33 -5.28
N ILE A 241 16.91 -13.56 -4.82
CA ILE A 241 15.71 -13.56 -5.67
C ILE A 241 15.48 -12.21 -6.32
N SER A 242 15.67 -11.13 -5.57
CA SER A 242 15.47 -9.77 -6.10
C SER A 242 16.37 -9.45 -7.29
N ARG A 243 17.57 -9.99 -7.33
CA ARG A 243 18.56 -9.75 -8.37
C ARG A 243 18.47 -10.69 -9.57
N ASP A 244 17.66 -11.71 -9.49
CA ASP A 244 17.50 -12.70 -10.55
C ASP A 244 16.15 -12.57 -11.24
N LEU A 245 16.11 -11.83 -12.35
CA LEU A 245 14.90 -11.63 -13.14
C LEU A 245 14.40 -12.92 -13.84
N THR A 246 15.17 -13.99 -13.84
CA THR A 246 14.73 -15.30 -14.37
C THR A 246 13.96 -16.12 -13.33
N GLY A 247 14.11 -15.78 -12.04
CA GLY A 247 13.51 -16.52 -10.93
C GLY A 247 14.01 -17.96 -10.77
N GLN A 248 15.12 -18.33 -11.41
CA GLN A 248 15.61 -19.72 -11.52
C GLN A 248 16.86 -20.00 -10.67
N THR A 249 17.41 -19.04 -9.97
CA THR A 249 18.54 -19.29 -9.07
C THR A 249 18.14 -20.26 -7.97
N PRO A 250 18.89 -21.36 -7.76
CA PRO A 250 18.62 -22.32 -6.69
C PRO A 250 18.82 -21.67 -5.31
N ILE A 251 17.80 -21.79 -4.46
CA ILE A 251 17.81 -21.26 -3.09
C ILE A 251 17.79 -22.42 -2.09
N PRO A 252 18.74 -22.49 -1.14
CA PRO A 252 18.78 -23.55 -0.14
C PRO A 252 17.57 -23.52 0.81
N THR A 253 17.07 -24.69 1.15
CA THR A 253 16.02 -24.91 2.12
C THR A 253 16.56 -25.52 3.41
N THR A 254 15.77 -25.50 4.47
CA THR A 254 16.13 -26.10 5.78
C THR A 254 16.29 -27.63 5.73
N THR A 255 15.71 -28.29 4.71
CA THR A 255 15.80 -29.75 4.53
C THR A 255 17.03 -30.19 3.72
N GLY A 256 17.91 -29.26 3.37
CA GLY A 256 19.11 -29.55 2.56
C GLY A 256 18.86 -29.68 1.05
N THR A 257 17.64 -29.44 0.60
CA THR A 257 17.28 -29.34 -0.81
C THR A 257 17.36 -27.90 -1.31
N THR A 258 17.17 -27.67 -2.59
CA THR A 258 17.01 -26.33 -3.17
C THR A 258 15.66 -26.20 -3.86
N THR A 259 15.19 -24.97 -3.98
CA THR A 259 14.06 -24.59 -4.81
C THR A 259 14.39 -23.30 -5.55
N THR A 260 13.57 -22.92 -6.53
CA THR A 260 13.66 -21.62 -7.17
C THR A 260 12.45 -20.75 -6.81
N ALA A 261 12.60 -19.44 -6.91
CA ALA A 261 11.47 -18.54 -6.67
C ALA A 261 10.32 -18.79 -7.64
N LEU A 262 10.64 -19.06 -8.91
CA LEU A 262 9.65 -19.35 -9.93
C LEU A 262 8.88 -20.65 -9.63
N GLU A 263 9.59 -21.72 -9.26
CA GLU A 263 9.00 -23.00 -8.86
C GLU A 263 8.06 -22.84 -7.65
N LEU A 264 8.53 -22.15 -6.62
CA LEU A 264 7.75 -21.98 -5.40
C LEU A 264 6.51 -21.12 -5.65
N GLN A 265 6.62 -20.04 -6.42
CA GLN A 265 5.47 -19.23 -6.81
C GLN A 265 4.46 -20.03 -7.66
N GLN A 266 4.93 -20.90 -8.54
CA GLN A 266 4.04 -21.78 -9.30
C GLN A 266 3.26 -22.73 -8.37
N ARG A 267 3.90 -23.29 -7.36
CA ARG A 267 3.24 -24.15 -6.37
C ARG A 267 2.17 -23.39 -5.57
N TYR A 268 2.43 -22.13 -5.19
CA TYR A 268 1.43 -21.29 -4.55
C TYR A 268 0.25 -20.98 -5.47
N LEU A 269 0.53 -20.67 -6.73
CA LEU A 269 -0.51 -20.43 -7.73
C LEU A 269 -1.38 -21.67 -7.96
N ASP A 270 -0.78 -22.86 -8.06
CA ASP A 270 -1.50 -24.11 -8.23
C ASP A 270 -2.42 -24.40 -7.03
N ALA A 271 -1.91 -24.22 -5.82
CA ALA A 271 -2.70 -24.35 -4.59
C ALA A 271 -3.86 -23.34 -4.55
N ALA A 272 -3.60 -22.09 -4.89
CA ALA A 272 -4.61 -21.03 -4.92
C ALA A 272 -5.68 -21.28 -5.98
N THR A 273 -5.29 -21.83 -7.12
CA THR A 273 -6.21 -22.22 -8.21
C THR A 273 -7.16 -23.33 -7.74
N GLU A 274 -6.62 -24.36 -7.08
CA GLU A 274 -7.42 -25.42 -6.48
C GLU A 274 -8.34 -24.87 -5.38
N TRP A 275 -7.82 -24.02 -4.48
CA TRP A 275 -8.61 -23.37 -3.43
C TRP A 275 -9.82 -22.63 -3.99
N LEU A 276 -9.64 -21.85 -5.04
CA LEU A 276 -10.70 -21.07 -5.63
C LEU A 276 -11.87 -21.92 -6.17
N THR A 277 -11.60 -23.16 -6.62
CA THR A 277 -12.67 -24.07 -7.09
C THR A 277 -13.64 -24.48 -5.99
N HIS A 278 -13.21 -24.42 -4.72
CA HIS A 278 -14.00 -24.81 -3.54
C HIS A 278 -14.42 -23.63 -2.67
N ARG A 279 -13.94 -22.43 -3.00
CA ARG A 279 -14.19 -21.25 -2.21
C ARG A 279 -15.66 -20.80 -2.31
N GLU A 280 -16.31 -20.72 -1.16
CA GLU A 280 -17.64 -20.13 -1.03
C GLU A 280 -17.54 -18.61 -0.84
N GLU A 281 -18.37 -17.85 -1.55
CA GLU A 281 -18.48 -16.41 -1.33
C GLU A 281 -19.36 -16.14 -0.11
N THR A 282 -18.77 -15.54 0.92
CA THR A 282 -19.46 -15.16 2.16
C THR A 282 -19.54 -13.64 2.36
N GLY A 283 -19.41 -12.88 1.29
CA GLY A 283 -19.16 -11.45 1.28
C GLY A 283 -17.67 -11.14 1.04
N GLY A 284 -17.33 -9.87 0.98
CA GLY A 284 -15.95 -9.44 0.73
C GLY A 284 -15.50 -9.60 -0.74
N THR A 285 -14.25 -10.02 -0.94
CA THR A 285 -13.70 -10.21 -2.28
C THR A 285 -14.40 -11.36 -3.02
N THR A 286 -14.84 -11.09 -4.24
CA THR A 286 -15.59 -12.06 -5.06
C THR A 286 -14.65 -13.08 -5.71
N ASN A 287 -15.20 -14.24 -6.10
CA ASN A 287 -14.47 -15.23 -6.89
C ASN A 287 -14.06 -14.69 -8.26
N THR A 288 -14.81 -13.77 -8.83
CA THR A 288 -14.47 -13.08 -10.08
C THR A 288 -13.21 -12.22 -9.92
N GLU A 289 -13.12 -11.42 -8.86
CA GLU A 289 -11.91 -10.64 -8.55
C GLU A 289 -10.70 -11.54 -8.36
N LEU A 290 -10.85 -12.65 -7.65
CA LEU A 290 -9.77 -13.61 -7.41
C LEU A 290 -9.40 -14.40 -8.67
N THR A 291 -10.33 -14.67 -9.57
CA THR A 291 -10.05 -15.26 -10.89
C THR A 291 -9.14 -14.34 -11.71
N HIS A 292 -9.41 -13.03 -11.70
CA HIS A 292 -8.53 -12.06 -12.35
C HIS A 292 -7.12 -12.05 -11.71
N THR A 293 -7.06 -12.15 -10.38
CA THR A 293 -5.79 -12.31 -9.65
C THR A 293 -5.01 -13.52 -10.12
N LEU A 294 -5.64 -14.70 -10.18
CA LEU A 294 -4.98 -15.95 -10.63
C LEU A 294 -4.52 -15.85 -12.08
N ASN A 295 -5.32 -15.26 -12.97
CA ASN A 295 -4.96 -15.09 -14.37
C ASN A 295 -3.73 -14.21 -14.53
N LEU A 296 -3.67 -13.06 -13.84
CA LEU A 296 -2.51 -12.18 -13.90
C LEU A 296 -1.27 -12.83 -13.24
N TRP A 297 -1.47 -13.56 -12.15
CA TRP A 297 -0.41 -14.31 -11.49
C TRP A 297 0.20 -15.35 -12.46
N HIS A 298 -0.64 -16.14 -13.11
CA HIS A 298 -0.21 -17.10 -14.12
C HIS A 298 0.54 -16.43 -15.28
N THR A 299 -0.01 -15.35 -15.85
CA THR A 299 0.61 -14.60 -16.95
C THR A 299 1.97 -14.05 -16.54
N THR A 300 2.09 -13.53 -15.31
CA THR A 300 3.34 -12.98 -14.79
C THR A 300 4.42 -14.05 -14.64
N LEU A 301 4.10 -15.20 -14.05
CA LEU A 301 5.06 -16.31 -13.93
C LEU A 301 5.47 -16.85 -15.29
N ASN A 302 4.54 -16.94 -16.24
CA ASN A 302 4.86 -17.38 -17.60
C ASN A 302 5.78 -16.37 -18.32
N ALA A 303 5.56 -15.07 -18.15
CA ALA A 303 6.43 -14.03 -18.69
C ALA A 303 7.87 -14.14 -18.15
N ILE A 304 8.03 -14.39 -16.86
CA ILE A 304 9.34 -14.62 -16.24
C ILE A 304 9.99 -15.89 -16.80
N LYS A 305 9.23 -16.98 -16.89
CA LYS A 305 9.71 -18.26 -17.39
C LYS A 305 10.20 -18.19 -18.83
N THR A 306 9.50 -17.47 -19.69
CA THR A 306 9.84 -17.32 -21.12
C THR A 306 10.81 -16.17 -21.40
N GLY A 307 10.99 -15.26 -20.46
CA GLY A 307 11.75 -14.02 -20.65
C GLY A 307 11.02 -12.96 -21.48
N ASP A 308 9.77 -13.18 -21.85
CA ASP A 308 8.94 -12.24 -22.62
C ASP A 308 8.02 -11.44 -21.69
N ILE A 309 8.47 -10.23 -21.30
CA ILE A 309 7.72 -9.34 -20.42
C ILE A 309 6.66 -8.50 -21.16
N THR A 310 6.54 -8.59 -22.47
CA THR A 310 5.56 -7.81 -23.25
C THR A 310 4.12 -8.16 -22.88
N THR A 311 3.90 -9.36 -22.33
CA THR A 311 2.57 -9.80 -21.86
C THR A 311 2.14 -9.16 -20.54
N ILE A 312 3.06 -8.53 -19.80
CA ILE A 312 2.81 -7.94 -18.48
C ILE A 312 3.28 -6.48 -18.34
N ASP A 313 3.79 -5.88 -19.41
CA ASP A 313 4.33 -4.51 -19.39
C ASP A 313 3.26 -3.41 -19.38
N HIS A 314 1.98 -3.77 -19.25
CA HIS A 314 0.86 -2.86 -18.98
C HIS A 314 0.26 -3.07 -17.58
N ASP A 315 0.69 -4.08 -16.84
CA ASP A 315 0.06 -4.51 -15.59
C ASP A 315 1.00 -4.56 -14.39
N ILE A 316 2.27 -4.92 -14.60
CA ILE A 316 3.21 -5.18 -13.52
C ILE A 316 4.28 -4.09 -13.43
N ASP A 317 4.35 -3.43 -12.30
CA ASP A 317 5.21 -2.25 -12.08
C ASP A 317 6.67 -2.48 -12.47
N TRP A 318 7.30 -3.57 -12.01
CA TRP A 318 8.70 -3.82 -12.37
C TRP A 318 8.90 -4.05 -13.86
N ALA A 319 7.93 -4.65 -14.55
CA ALA A 319 8.00 -4.90 -15.99
C ALA A 319 7.74 -3.64 -16.80
N ILE A 320 6.77 -2.83 -16.40
CA ILE A 320 6.48 -1.51 -17.00
C ILE A 320 7.73 -0.63 -16.94
N LYS A 321 8.33 -0.54 -15.75
CA LYS A 321 9.53 0.27 -15.52
C LYS A 321 10.73 -0.27 -16.28
N LEU A 322 10.96 -1.58 -16.28
CA LEU A 322 12.05 -2.20 -17.02
C LEU A 322 11.93 -1.92 -18.52
N ASN A 323 10.73 -2.05 -19.07
CA ASN A 323 10.47 -1.73 -20.47
C ASN A 323 10.82 -0.26 -20.79
N LEU A 324 10.37 0.67 -19.93
CA LEU A 324 10.70 2.09 -20.04
C LEU A 324 12.21 2.34 -20.00
N LEU A 325 12.90 1.77 -19.01
CA LEU A 325 14.35 1.94 -18.83
C LEU A 325 15.14 1.31 -19.98
N THR A 326 14.73 0.16 -20.48
CA THR A 326 15.39 -0.55 -21.60
C THR A 326 15.33 0.28 -22.89
N THR A 327 14.22 0.96 -23.16
CA THR A 327 14.09 1.86 -24.30
C THR A 327 15.16 2.96 -24.26
N TYR A 328 15.34 3.61 -23.14
CA TYR A 328 16.36 4.66 -22.97
C TYR A 328 17.78 4.09 -22.88
N HIS A 329 17.96 2.93 -22.27
CA HIS A 329 19.23 2.21 -22.21
C HIS A 329 19.78 1.95 -23.61
N THR A 330 18.94 1.47 -24.53
CA THR A 330 19.29 1.25 -25.94
C THR A 330 19.67 2.56 -26.63
N THR A 331 18.87 3.61 -26.45
CA THR A 331 19.13 4.94 -27.05
C THR A 331 20.45 5.54 -26.56
N LEU A 332 20.81 5.31 -25.31
CA LEU A 332 22.07 5.79 -24.71
C LEU A 332 23.28 4.92 -25.06
N GLY A 333 23.10 3.78 -25.72
CA GLY A 333 24.17 2.87 -26.10
C GLY A 333 24.94 2.29 -24.91
N LEU A 334 24.28 2.01 -23.80
CA LEU A 334 24.88 1.48 -22.59
C LEU A 334 25.25 0.00 -22.73
N LYS A 335 26.21 -0.45 -21.93
CA LYS A 335 26.60 -1.87 -21.86
C LYS A 335 25.40 -2.72 -21.40
N PRO A 336 25.22 -3.95 -21.92
CA PRO A 336 24.16 -4.85 -21.50
C PRO A 336 24.09 -4.99 -19.97
N HIS A 337 22.87 -5.02 -19.42
CA HIS A 337 22.57 -5.15 -17.99
C HIS A 337 23.14 -4.06 -17.07
N ASN A 338 23.70 -2.99 -17.62
CA ASN A 338 24.16 -1.84 -16.85
C ASN A 338 23.17 -0.67 -17.00
N TYR A 339 22.42 -0.41 -15.95
CA TYR A 339 21.46 0.69 -15.84
C TYR A 339 22.01 1.89 -15.04
N ASN A 340 23.29 1.86 -14.65
CA ASN A 340 23.90 2.94 -13.88
C ASN A 340 24.19 4.17 -14.74
N HIS A 341 23.15 4.95 -15.00
CA HIS A 341 23.24 6.19 -15.75
C HIS A 341 22.29 7.23 -15.14
N PRO A 342 22.71 8.51 -14.99
CA PRO A 342 21.88 9.53 -14.34
C PRO A 342 20.46 9.67 -14.92
N LYS A 343 20.35 9.55 -16.25
CA LYS A 343 19.05 9.58 -16.92
C LYS A 343 18.14 8.43 -16.53
N LEU A 344 18.68 7.22 -16.37
CA LEU A 344 17.90 6.05 -15.97
C LEU A 344 17.49 6.13 -14.49
N HIS A 345 18.36 6.63 -13.63
CA HIS A 345 17.99 6.90 -12.23
C HIS A 345 16.89 7.97 -12.13
N GLN A 346 16.95 9.01 -12.96
CA GLN A 346 15.90 10.02 -13.04
C GLN A 346 14.55 9.40 -13.48
N LEU A 347 14.56 8.55 -14.49
CA LEU A 347 13.34 7.87 -14.97
C LEU A 347 12.80 6.89 -13.94
N ASN A 348 13.69 6.14 -13.27
CA ASN A 348 13.32 5.25 -12.19
C ASN A 348 12.57 5.98 -11.07
N LEU A 349 13.04 7.15 -10.65
CA LEU A 349 12.36 7.99 -9.67
C LEU A 349 11.08 8.61 -10.21
N ALA A 350 11.13 9.19 -11.42
CA ALA A 350 10.00 9.89 -12.04
C ALA A 350 8.80 8.96 -12.31
N TYR A 351 9.02 7.65 -12.45
CA TYR A 351 7.94 6.67 -12.54
C TYR A 351 7.02 6.73 -11.32
N HIS A 352 7.58 7.00 -10.15
CA HIS A 352 6.89 7.02 -8.86
C HIS A 352 6.27 8.36 -8.47
N ASP A 353 6.42 9.39 -9.28
CA ASP A 353 5.74 10.67 -9.04
C ASP A 353 4.24 10.52 -9.30
N ILE A 354 3.42 10.73 -8.27
CA ILE A 354 1.96 10.62 -8.38
C ILE A 354 1.27 11.87 -8.91
N ARG A 355 2.03 12.92 -9.23
CA ARG A 355 1.47 14.18 -9.74
C ARG A 355 0.98 14.03 -11.17
N PRO A 356 -0.31 14.34 -11.47
CA PRO A 356 -0.83 14.33 -12.83
C PRO A 356 -0.03 15.25 -13.76
N GLY A 357 0.19 14.79 -15.00
CA GLY A 357 0.92 15.54 -16.03
C GLY A 357 2.45 15.56 -15.87
N ARG A 358 3.00 15.03 -14.77
CA ARG A 358 4.44 14.99 -14.48
C ARG A 358 4.98 13.58 -14.23
N GLY A 359 4.30 12.79 -13.40
CA GLY A 359 4.70 11.42 -13.10
C GLY A 359 4.62 10.51 -14.33
N LEU A 360 5.67 9.72 -14.59
CA LEU A 360 5.71 8.85 -15.77
C LEU A 360 4.62 7.78 -15.74
N HIS A 361 4.35 7.20 -14.58
CA HIS A 361 3.24 6.26 -14.40
C HIS A 361 1.90 6.91 -14.82
N ARG A 362 1.63 8.12 -14.35
CA ARG A 362 0.40 8.86 -14.67
C ARG A 362 0.31 9.21 -16.16
N LEU A 363 1.42 9.57 -16.78
CA LEU A 363 1.47 9.83 -18.23
C LEU A 363 1.23 8.55 -19.04
N LEU A 364 1.78 7.41 -18.61
CA LEU A 364 1.55 6.12 -19.26
C LEU A 364 0.09 5.67 -19.15
N GLU A 365 -0.54 5.88 -18.00
CA GLU A 365 -1.99 5.63 -17.83
C GLU A 365 -2.81 6.48 -18.82
N THR A 366 -2.56 7.77 -18.90
CA THR A 366 -3.27 8.70 -19.81
C THR A 366 -3.14 8.27 -21.27
N LYS A 367 -2.03 7.61 -21.63
CA LYS A 367 -1.79 7.06 -22.97
C LYS A 367 -2.30 5.64 -23.16
N ASN A 368 -3.06 5.10 -22.21
CA ASN A 368 -3.54 3.72 -22.21
C ASN A 368 -2.41 2.67 -22.32
N ARG A 369 -1.24 2.98 -21.75
CA ARG A 369 -0.07 2.08 -21.69
C ARG A 369 0.02 1.34 -20.35
N ILE A 370 -0.85 1.65 -19.41
CA ILE A 370 -1.05 0.95 -18.14
C ILE A 370 -2.53 0.73 -17.96
N ASN A 371 -2.90 -0.51 -17.63
CA ASN A 371 -4.27 -0.89 -17.36
C ASN A 371 -4.75 -0.33 -16.03
N ARG A 372 -6.06 -0.07 -15.93
CA ARG A 372 -6.72 0.38 -14.71
C ARG A 372 -7.86 -0.56 -14.32
N ILE A 373 -8.13 -0.63 -13.03
CA ILE A 373 -9.27 -1.33 -12.43
C ILE A 373 -10.35 -0.32 -12.04
N THR A 374 -9.92 0.85 -11.52
CA THR A 374 -10.80 1.93 -11.09
C THR A 374 -11.15 2.89 -12.23
N THR A 375 -12.20 3.68 -12.04
CA THR A 375 -12.53 4.81 -12.90
C THR A 375 -12.25 6.14 -12.18
N PRO A 376 -12.03 7.25 -12.92
CA PRO A 376 -11.85 8.56 -12.30
C PRO A 376 -13.02 8.95 -11.39
N GLU A 377 -14.24 8.61 -11.75
CA GLU A 377 -15.46 8.91 -11.01
C GLU A 377 -15.51 8.16 -9.67
N THR A 378 -15.19 6.87 -9.67
CA THR A 378 -15.18 6.07 -8.44
C THR A 378 -14.08 6.54 -7.49
N VAL A 379 -12.92 6.90 -8.01
CA VAL A 379 -11.81 7.44 -7.21
C VAL A 379 -12.18 8.80 -6.61
N THR A 380 -12.74 9.71 -7.41
CA THR A 380 -13.18 11.03 -6.94
C THR A 380 -14.22 10.90 -5.83
N HIS A 381 -15.21 10.02 -6.00
CA HIS A 381 -16.21 9.73 -4.96
C HIS A 381 -15.56 9.22 -3.67
N ALA A 382 -14.59 8.32 -3.79
CA ALA A 382 -13.88 7.73 -2.66
C ALA A 382 -12.95 8.71 -1.91
N THR A 383 -12.64 9.88 -2.45
CA THR A 383 -11.86 10.90 -1.73
C THR A 383 -12.62 11.50 -0.55
N THR A 384 -13.94 11.50 -0.60
CA THR A 384 -14.83 12.12 0.41
C THR A 384 -15.82 11.18 1.07
N ASN A 385 -16.02 9.99 0.51
CA ASN A 385 -16.96 9.00 1.02
C ASN A 385 -16.24 7.74 1.50
N PRO A 386 -16.59 7.19 2.68
CA PRO A 386 -15.94 5.99 3.21
C PRO A 386 -16.36 4.72 2.46
N PRO A 387 -15.61 3.62 2.63
CA PRO A 387 -16.08 2.29 2.24
C PRO A 387 -17.45 1.99 2.88
N PRO A 388 -18.46 1.58 2.11
CA PRO A 388 -19.82 1.46 2.62
C PRO A 388 -20.10 0.15 3.38
N THR A 389 -19.20 -0.83 3.30
CA THR A 389 -19.44 -2.21 3.75
C THR A 389 -18.72 -2.54 5.06
N THR A 390 -17.96 -1.62 5.61
CA THR A 390 -17.19 -1.81 6.85
C THR A 390 -17.52 -0.72 7.87
N ARG A 391 -16.97 -0.79 9.08
CA ARG A 391 -17.10 0.25 10.12
C ARG A 391 -16.56 1.62 9.68
N ALA A 392 -15.83 1.67 8.58
CA ALA A 392 -15.41 2.94 7.96
C ALA A 392 -16.61 3.81 7.59
N ALA A 393 -17.75 3.19 7.18
CA ALA A 393 -19.00 3.90 6.92
C ALA A 393 -19.50 4.65 8.16
N LEU A 394 -19.42 4.03 9.33
CA LEU A 394 -19.81 4.63 10.60
C LEU A 394 -18.88 5.81 10.98
N ARG A 395 -17.58 5.59 10.86
CA ARG A 395 -16.58 6.64 11.12
C ARG A 395 -16.74 7.83 10.19
N GLY A 396 -16.89 7.58 8.89
CA GLY A 396 -17.08 8.63 7.89
C GLY A 396 -18.37 9.43 8.11
N THR A 397 -19.49 8.77 8.37
CA THR A 397 -20.75 9.41 8.67
C THR A 397 -20.65 10.30 9.92
N PHE A 398 -20.05 9.79 10.99
CA PHE A 398 -19.81 10.58 12.21
C PHE A 398 -18.94 11.81 11.92
N LEU A 399 -17.85 11.66 11.17
CA LEU A 399 -16.94 12.76 10.82
C LEU A 399 -17.64 13.84 10.01
N HIS A 400 -18.51 13.47 9.06
CA HIS A 400 -19.31 14.44 8.30
C HIS A 400 -20.22 15.26 9.21
N HIS A 401 -20.97 14.60 10.10
CA HIS A 401 -21.86 15.29 11.03
C HIS A 401 -21.11 16.15 12.05
N ALA A 402 -20.04 15.62 12.66
CA ALA A 402 -19.25 16.35 13.64
C ALA A 402 -18.60 17.61 13.03
N THR A 403 -18.07 17.50 11.82
CA THR A 403 -17.50 18.64 11.10
C THR A 403 -18.55 19.66 10.69
N TYR A 404 -19.69 19.20 10.17
CA TYR A 404 -20.80 20.08 9.76
C TYR A 404 -21.32 20.93 10.93
N HIS A 405 -21.44 20.34 12.11
CA HIS A 405 -21.94 21.02 13.31
C HIS A 405 -20.83 21.69 14.14
N HIS A 406 -19.58 21.66 13.70
CA HIS A 406 -18.41 22.18 14.43
C HIS A 406 -18.24 21.58 15.84
N ALA A 407 -18.67 20.34 16.04
CA ALA A 407 -18.57 19.68 17.33
C ALA A 407 -17.12 19.33 17.67
N PRO A 408 -16.68 19.52 18.91
CA PRO A 408 -15.39 19.05 19.37
C PRO A 408 -15.42 17.51 19.54
N PHE A 409 -14.67 16.80 18.72
CA PHE A 409 -14.65 15.36 18.70
C PHE A 409 -13.24 14.78 18.78
N ALA A 410 -13.16 13.48 19.11
CA ALA A 410 -11.97 12.67 18.94
C ALA A 410 -12.36 11.35 18.23
N VAL A 411 -11.52 10.94 17.31
CA VAL A 411 -11.71 9.72 16.51
C VAL A 411 -10.40 8.95 16.43
N ASP A 412 -10.48 7.65 16.64
CA ASP A 412 -9.41 6.71 16.31
C ASP A 412 -10.00 5.49 15.55
N TRP A 413 -9.21 4.45 15.33
CA TRP A 413 -9.68 3.25 14.61
C TRP A 413 -10.84 2.53 15.30
N LEU A 414 -10.92 2.63 16.65
CA LEU A 414 -11.90 1.94 17.49
C LEU A 414 -12.98 2.84 18.05
N ARG A 415 -12.76 4.16 18.14
CA ARG A 415 -13.60 5.01 18.95
C ARG A 415 -14.07 6.24 18.21
N LEU A 416 -15.34 6.57 18.46
CA LEU A 416 -15.95 7.84 18.11
C LEU A 416 -16.31 8.54 19.44
N LYS A 417 -15.87 9.77 19.62
CA LYS A 417 -16.11 10.51 20.87
C LYS A 417 -16.54 11.95 20.59
N ILE A 418 -17.57 12.38 21.26
CA ILE A 418 -17.95 13.79 21.42
C ILE A 418 -17.57 14.21 22.83
N ASN A 419 -16.94 15.38 22.98
CA ASN A 419 -16.43 15.84 24.26
C ASN A 419 -17.39 16.78 25.02
N GLN A 420 -18.32 17.41 24.33
CA GLN A 420 -19.22 18.42 24.89
C GLN A 420 -20.66 18.22 24.39
N PRO A 421 -21.70 18.66 25.16
CA PRO A 421 -21.61 19.18 26.54
C PRO A 421 -21.19 18.13 27.57
N GLU A 422 -21.50 16.86 27.30
CA GLU A 422 -21.04 15.72 28.11
C GLU A 422 -20.32 14.70 27.23
N PRO A 423 -19.28 14.03 27.74
CA PRO A 423 -18.57 13.02 26.97
C PRO A 423 -19.48 11.86 26.55
N GLN A 424 -19.51 11.57 25.24
CA GLN A 424 -20.20 10.43 24.65
C GLN A 424 -19.19 9.63 23.85
N ILE A 425 -19.13 8.31 24.05
CA ILE A 425 -18.17 7.41 23.41
C ILE A 425 -18.90 6.22 22.84
N VAL A 426 -18.57 5.86 21.58
CA VAL A 426 -18.97 4.60 20.94
C VAL A 426 -17.72 3.85 20.50
N GLU A 427 -17.59 2.60 20.89
CA GLU A 427 -16.51 1.72 20.46
C GLU A 427 -16.95 0.85 19.29
N LEU A 428 -16.17 0.90 18.19
CA LEU A 428 -16.39 0.16 16.96
C LEU A 428 -15.51 -1.09 16.92
N THR A 429 -15.84 -2.12 17.70
CA THR A 429 -15.00 -3.31 17.84
C THR A 429 -15.17 -4.31 16.70
N ASP A 430 -16.28 -4.27 15.97
CA ASP A 430 -16.52 -5.11 14.79
C ASP A 430 -16.15 -4.38 13.49
N PRO A 431 -15.07 -4.77 12.79
CA PRO A 431 -14.66 -4.13 11.55
C PRO A 431 -15.66 -4.25 10.41
N PHE A 432 -16.57 -5.22 10.46
CA PHE A 432 -17.58 -5.49 9.44
C PHE A 432 -18.94 -4.81 9.70
N ALA A 433 -19.11 -4.17 10.84
CA ALA A 433 -20.34 -3.45 11.16
C ALA A 433 -20.40 -2.11 10.39
N ASN A 434 -21.26 -2.03 9.41
CA ASN A 434 -21.54 -0.79 8.66
C ASN A 434 -22.78 -0.04 9.13
N THR A 435 -23.52 -0.60 10.09
CA THR A 435 -24.64 0.02 10.81
C THR A 435 -24.49 -0.24 12.29
N ASP A 436 -24.83 0.75 13.11
CA ASP A 436 -24.80 0.63 14.58
C ASP A 436 -25.75 1.65 15.20
N PRO A 437 -26.83 1.22 15.89
CA PRO A 437 -27.77 2.13 16.54
C PRO A 437 -27.11 3.09 17.54
N ARG A 438 -26.00 2.69 18.17
CA ARG A 438 -25.25 3.55 19.10
C ARG A 438 -24.59 4.73 18.38
N VAL A 439 -24.16 4.55 17.13
CA VAL A 439 -23.62 5.61 16.29
C VAL A 439 -24.75 6.55 15.85
N ASP A 440 -25.92 6.00 15.49
CA ASP A 440 -27.11 6.81 15.16
C ASP A 440 -27.51 7.68 16.34
N ASP A 441 -27.51 7.13 17.55
CA ASP A 441 -27.80 7.87 18.79
C ASP A 441 -26.73 8.94 19.07
N LEU A 442 -25.47 8.64 18.81
CA LEU A 442 -24.36 9.60 18.97
C LEU A 442 -24.51 10.79 18.01
N ILE A 443 -24.86 10.51 16.74
CA ILE A 443 -25.11 11.55 15.75
C ILE A 443 -26.30 12.41 16.17
N LYS A 444 -27.39 11.78 16.61
CA LYS A 444 -28.57 12.47 17.09
C LYS A 444 -28.29 13.36 18.31
N TYR A 445 -27.47 12.85 19.24
CA TYR A 445 -27.01 13.66 20.37
C TYR A 445 -26.23 14.89 19.90
N LEU A 446 -25.32 14.72 18.95
CA LEU A 446 -24.53 15.80 18.36
C LEU A 446 -25.45 16.86 17.69
N GLU A 447 -26.42 16.42 16.91
CA GLU A 447 -27.39 17.31 16.22
C GLU A 447 -28.24 18.09 17.22
N THR A 448 -28.76 17.43 18.26
CA THR A 448 -29.58 18.05 19.28
C THR A 448 -28.81 19.11 20.09
N HIS A 449 -27.51 18.92 20.27
CA HIS A 449 -26.65 19.81 21.03
C HIS A 449 -25.82 20.75 20.15
N SER A 450 -26.11 20.85 18.87
CA SER A 450 -25.32 21.65 17.91
C SER A 450 -25.18 23.15 18.31
N HIS A 451 -26.14 23.66 19.05
CA HIS A 451 -26.09 25.05 19.58
C HIS A 451 -24.94 25.28 20.54
N TYR A 452 -24.41 24.25 21.21
CA TYR A 452 -23.22 24.38 22.09
C TYR A 452 -21.92 24.58 21.32
N TYR A 453 -21.89 24.26 20.01
CA TYR A 453 -20.69 24.26 19.19
C TYR A 453 -20.57 25.52 18.32
N GLN A 454 -21.59 26.41 18.36
CA GLN A 454 -21.69 27.58 17.46
C GLN A 454 -21.17 28.89 18.11
N GLU A 455 -20.42 28.85 19.21
CA GLU A 455 -19.86 30.06 19.78
C GLU A 455 -18.57 30.49 19.07
N PRO A 456 -18.37 31.83 18.97
CA PRO A 456 -17.50 32.47 17.99
C PRO A 456 -16.01 32.30 18.20
#